data_30f9d0285049e597357d06f04c0ae23e
#
_entry.id   30f9d0285049e597357d06f04c0ae23e
#
_cell.length_a   1.000
_cell.length_b   1.000
_cell.length_c   1.000
_cell.angle_alpha   90.00
_cell.angle_beta   90.00
_cell.angle_gamma   90.00
#
_symmetry.space_group_name_H-M   'P 1'
#
loop_
_entity.id
_entity.type
_entity.pdbx_description
1 polymer ?
#
loop_
_entity_poly.entity_id
_entity_poly.type
_entity_poly.pdbx_seq_one_letter_code
_entity_poly.pdbx_strand_id
1 'polypeptide(L)'
;MALNELINQIVDVQIRNVTSNTYSRDLNTIAVLAKHDVFTAPEIYRVYQSSSAMAEDGFDLESYAYNAVRLIFSQEITPVNVVVGRVSATGVNADYLTAFNQLLMIPQGWLWLISDLRDTTTQVTLAGLVEINDKMYLAATDEAVALTALDTTDLSSKVKALSYGNTACWFDDKLGTDLAPLPNYSEAALLGRCANGIAGTVNFRLKRLVGVTVAPSVDTLTKMTVLGNKGYTFAANIEQSVRSYGSSKTGSGEWIDVVLAVMWLKVNIRERVFGTIANSEKLPYETEGAAAIEADVRSVIAEAQGYNIVADHTPIS
;
A
#
# COMPACT_ATOMS: atom_id res chain seq x y z
N MET A 1 36.28 1.75 -15.63
CA MET A 1 35.15 0.91 -16.06
C MET A 1 35.13 -0.50 -15.43
N ALA A 2 36.25 -1.05 -15.00
CA ALA A 2 36.31 -2.43 -14.49
C ALA A 2 35.99 -2.61 -12.98
N LEU A 3 36.09 -1.60 -12.14
CA LEU A 3 35.90 -1.78 -10.68
C LEU A 3 34.42 -1.90 -10.26
N ASN A 4 33.51 -1.21 -10.95
CA ASN A 4 32.08 -1.29 -10.64
C ASN A 4 31.44 -2.60 -11.08
N GLU A 5 31.93 -3.22 -12.15
CA GLU A 5 31.44 -4.53 -12.61
C GLU A 5 31.85 -5.68 -11.70
N LEU A 6 33.03 -5.60 -11.10
CA LEU A 6 33.53 -6.62 -10.16
C LEU A 6 32.75 -6.62 -8.83
N ILE A 7 32.34 -5.45 -8.35
CA ILE A 7 31.54 -5.33 -7.11
C ILE A 7 30.15 -5.91 -7.32
N ASN A 8 29.53 -5.71 -8.49
CA ASN A 8 28.22 -6.25 -8.83
C ASN A 8 28.22 -7.78 -9.04
N GLN A 9 29.38 -8.37 -9.35
CA GLN A 9 29.52 -9.83 -9.45
C GLN A 9 29.74 -10.52 -8.11
N ILE A 10 30.21 -9.79 -7.10
CA ILE A 10 30.56 -10.36 -5.77
C ILE A 10 29.38 -10.27 -4.81
N VAL A 11 28.56 -9.24 -4.92
CA VAL A 11 27.34 -9.08 -4.13
C VAL A 11 26.24 -8.67 -5.08
N ASP A 12 25.39 -9.61 -5.48
CA ASP A 12 24.15 -9.31 -6.22
C ASP A 12 23.14 -8.65 -5.26
N VAL A 13 23.48 -7.45 -4.82
CA VAL A 13 22.53 -6.52 -4.27
C VAL A 13 22.03 -5.74 -5.44
N GLN A 14 20.88 -6.11 -5.98
CA GLN A 14 20.18 -5.29 -6.96
C GLN A 14 19.72 -3.99 -6.25
N ILE A 15 20.68 -3.11 -6.00
CA ILE A 15 20.40 -1.72 -5.75
C ILE A 15 20.05 -1.17 -7.14
N ARG A 16 18.77 -1.11 -7.45
CA ARG A 16 18.33 -0.25 -8.54
C ARG A 16 18.73 1.16 -8.13
N ASN A 17 19.76 1.65 -8.78
CA ASN A 17 20.18 3.04 -8.66
C ASN A 17 19.09 3.92 -9.31
N VAL A 18 18.01 4.14 -8.57
CA VAL A 18 17.20 5.33 -8.71
C VAL A 18 18.02 6.38 -7.98
N THR A 19 18.58 7.31 -8.71
CA THR A 19 19.35 8.44 -8.22
C THR A 19 18.84 8.91 -6.86
N SER A 20 19.64 8.71 -5.81
CA SER A 20 19.53 9.27 -4.45
C SER A 20 18.19 9.12 -3.72
N ASN A 21 17.42 8.08 -3.92
CA ASN A 21 16.44 7.73 -2.91
C ASN A 21 17.14 6.91 -1.84
N THR A 22 17.57 7.58 -0.77
CA THR A 22 17.50 6.99 0.55
C THR A 22 16.16 6.26 0.58
N TYR A 23 16.18 4.93 0.63
CA TYR A 23 14.99 4.19 1.00
C TYR A 23 14.59 4.73 2.36
N SER A 24 13.70 5.70 2.35
CA SER A 24 13.12 6.20 3.58
C SER A 24 12.48 4.99 4.23
N ARG A 25 12.78 4.75 5.50
CA ARG A 25 12.15 3.72 6.36
C ARG A 25 10.64 3.91 6.49
N ASP A 26 10.07 4.84 5.74
CA ASP A 26 8.66 5.18 5.78
C ASP A 26 7.83 4.17 4.97
N LEU A 27 7.60 3.01 5.62
CA LEU A 27 6.65 2.01 5.16
C LEU A 27 5.19 2.39 5.48
N ASN A 28 4.95 3.60 6.00
CA ASN A 28 3.67 4.03 6.53
C ASN A 28 3.00 5.12 5.68
N THR A 29 3.75 5.82 4.82
CA THR A 29 3.20 6.88 3.99
C THR A 29 2.27 6.35 2.93
N ILE A 30 1.09 6.96 2.84
CA ILE A 30 0.05 6.67 1.86
C ILE A 30 0.14 7.68 0.73
N ALA A 31 0.15 7.20 -0.51
CA ALA A 31 0.00 7.99 -1.71
C ALA A 31 -1.44 7.90 -2.21
N VAL A 32 -2.07 9.05 -2.41
CA VAL A 32 -3.40 9.19 -3.00
C VAL A 32 -3.23 9.73 -4.42
N LEU A 33 -3.52 8.93 -5.42
CA LEU A 33 -3.42 9.32 -6.82
C LEU A 33 -4.80 9.64 -7.37
N ALA A 34 -5.03 10.90 -7.73
CA ALA A 34 -6.37 11.37 -8.08
C ALA A 34 -6.37 12.41 -9.20
N LYS A 35 -7.51 12.52 -9.87
CA LYS A 35 -7.77 13.58 -10.87
C LYS A 35 -8.04 14.90 -10.19
N HIS A 36 -7.19 15.89 -10.46
CA HIS A 36 -7.39 17.28 -10.05
C HIS A 36 -6.43 18.21 -10.79
N ASP A 37 -6.71 19.52 -10.78
CA ASP A 37 -5.87 20.57 -11.34
C ASP A 37 -5.59 21.70 -10.32
N VAL A 38 -5.60 21.37 -9.02
CA VAL A 38 -5.25 22.31 -7.92
C VAL A 38 -3.78 22.75 -8.04
N PHE A 39 -2.92 21.83 -8.42
CA PHE A 39 -1.57 22.13 -8.87
C PHE A 39 -1.32 21.51 -10.25
N THR A 40 -0.43 22.10 -11.02
CA THR A 40 -0.19 21.74 -12.41
C THR A 40 1.30 21.52 -12.66
N ALA A 41 1.63 20.89 -13.78
CA ALA A 41 3.04 20.70 -14.16
C ALA A 41 3.85 22.00 -14.06
N PRO A 42 5.09 21.97 -13.57
CA PRO A 42 5.89 20.75 -13.30
C PRO A 42 5.62 20.07 -11.96
N GLU A 43 4.74 20.61 -11.12
CA GLU A 43 4.41 19.99 -9.83
C GLU A 43 3.54 18.74 -10.05
N ILE A 44 4.02 17.62 -9.52
CA ILE A 44 3.38 16.31 -9.72
C ILE A 44 2.77 15.73 -8.43
N TYR A 45 3.14 16.26 -7.27
CA TYR A 45 2.63 15.84 -5.96
C TYR A 45 2.75 16.97 -4.94
N ARG A 46 1.94 16.87 -3.90
CA ARG A 46 2.08 17.61 -2.63
C ARG A 46 1.95 16.70 -1.44
N VAL A 47 2.54 17.12 -0.33
CA VAL A 47 2.47 16.38 0.94
C VAL A 47 1.59 17.16 1.90
N TYR A 48 0.60 16.46 2.46
CA TYR A 48 -0.36 17.05 3.39
C TYR A 48 -0.29 16.37 4.75
N GLN A 49 -0.43 17.18 5.80
CA GLN A 49 -0.49 16.73 7.19
C GLN A 49 -1.92 16.86 7.77
N SER A 50 -2.83 17.42 7.00
CA SER A 50 -4.25 17.54 7.37
C SER A 50 -5.11 17.76 6.13
N SER A 51 -6.40 17.42 6.22
CA SER A 51 -7.36 17.78 5.17
C SER A 51 -7.65 19.28 5.10
N SER A 52 -7.48 20.02 6.22
CA SER A 52 -7.65 21.48 6.23
C SER A 52 -6.67 22.18 5.28
N ALA A 53 -5.41 21.74 5.26
CA ALA A 53 -4.40 22.27 4.34
C ALA A 53 -4.76 22.05 2.86
N MET A 54 -5.44 20.93 2.54
CA MET A 54 -5.94 20.70 1.19
C MET A 54 -7.08 21.66 0.81
N ALA A 55 -7.98 21.96 1.75
CA ALA A 55 -9.05 22.94 1.52
C ALA A 55 -8.49 24.35 1.31
N GLU A 56 -7.46 24.73 2.07
CA GLU A 56 -6.74 26.00 1.89
C GLU A 56 -6.04 26.10 0.54
N ASP A 57 -5.52 24.97 0.02
CA ASP A 57 -4.92 24.87 -1.31
C ASP A 57 -5.96 24.90 -2.46
N GLY A 58 -7.26 24.85 -2.14
CA GLY A 58 -8.34 24.97 -3.10
C GLY A 58 -8.85 23.64 -3.67
N PHE A 59 -8.62 22.52 -2.99
CA PHE A 59 -9.28 21.25 -3.36
C PHE A 59 -10.79 21.36 -3.16
N ASP A 60 -11.54 20.86 -4.12
CA ASP A 60 -12.97 20.69 -3.98
C ASP A 60 -13.28 19.70 -2.85
N LEU A 61 -14.16 20.10 -1.93
CA LEU A 61 -14.54 19.30 -0.76
C LEU A 61 -15.29 18.01 -1.14
N GLU A 62 -15.82 17.93 -2.35
CA GLU A 62 -16.49 16.74 -2.89
C GLU A 62 -15.52 15.84 -3.67
N SER A 63 -14.30 16.32 -3.97
CA SER A 63 -13.31 15.54 -4.72
C SER A 63 -12.86 14.28 -3.98
N TYR A 64 -12.47 13.26 -4.77
CA TYR A 64 -11.87 12.05 -4.22
C TYR A 64 -10.63 12.36 -3.38
N ALA A 65 -9.71 13.17 -3.91
CA ALA A 65 -8.47 13.52 -3.23
C ALA A 65 -8.70 14.08 -1.83
N TYR A 66 -9.60 15.07 -1.71
CA TYR A 66 -9.93 15.68 -0.42
C TYR A 66 -10.58 14.67 0.53
N ASN A 67 -11.60 13.94 0.08
CA ASN A 67 -12.34 13.00 0.91
C ASN A 67 -11.51 11.81 1.35
N ALA A 68 -10.65 11.27 0.49
CA ALA A 68 -9.72 10.21 0.83
C ALA A 68 -8.76 10.66 1.94
N VAL A 69 -8.13 11.82 1.78
CA VAL A 69 -7.22 12.37 2.81
C VAL A 69 -7.96 12.71 4.10
N ARG A 70 -9.18 13.28 4.02
CA ARG A 70 -10.03 13.52 5.19
C ARG A 70 -10.34 12.22 5.96
N LEU A 71 -10.68 11.15 5.25
CA LEU A 71 -10.96 9.84 5.86
C LEU A 71 -9.70 9.20 6.46
N ILE A 72 -8.55 9.34 5.83
CA ILE A 72 -7.25 8.89 6.37
C ILE A 72 -6.98 9.59 7.71
N PHE A 73 -7.11 10.91 7.77
CA PHE A 73 -6.85 11.68 9.01
C PHE A 73 -7.98 11.62 10.04
N SER A 74 -9.15 11.06 9.73
CA SER A 74 -10.25 10.89 10.67
C SER A 74 -10.16 9.63 11.54
N GLN A 75 -9.20 8.76 11.28
CA GLN A 75 -9.07 7.50 12.00
C GLN A 75 -8.45 7.70 13.40
N GLU A 76 -8.61 6.70 14.28
CA GLU A 76 -8.09 6.74 15.66
C GLU A 76 -6.56 6.87 15.74
N ILE A 77 -5.85 6.33 14.77
CA ILE A 77 -4.40 6.43 14.61
C ILE A 77 -4.17 6.99 13.22
N THR A 78 -3.55 8.16 13.13
CA THR A 78 -3.38 8.87 11.86
C THR A 78 -1.93 8.86 11.39
N PRO A 79 -1.66 8.85 10.08
CA PRO A 79 -0.31 9.04 9.56
C PRO A 79 0.19 10.47 9.84
N VAL A 80 1.50 10.63 9.80
CA VAL A 80 2.13 11.96 9.95
C VAL A 80 1.84 12.80 8.71
N ASN A 81 1.85 12.17 7.54
CA ASN A 81 1.64 12.83 6.26
C ASN A 81 1.00 11.88 5.23
N VAL A 82 0.44 12.47 4.19
CA VAL A 82 -0.12 11.80 3.02
C VAL A 82 0.42 12.49 1.78
N VAL A 83 0.87 11.72 0.80
CA VAL A 83 1.30 12.22 -0.50
C VAL A 83 0.08 12.24 -1.42
N VAL A 84 -0.24 13.39 -2.00
CA VAL A 84 -1.29 13.50 -3.03
C VAL A 84 -0.61 13.69 -4.38
N GLY A 85 -0.78 12.72 -5.26
CA GLY A 85 -0.27 12.73 -6.62
C GLY A 85 -1.35 13.16 -7.61
N ARG A 86 -0.93 13.86 -8.66
CA ARG A 86 -1.83 14.45 -9.65
C ARG A 86 -1.98 13.57 -10.89
N VAL A 87 -3.21 13.30 -11.25
CA VAL A 87 -3.64 13.03 -12.63
C VAL A 87 -4.42 14.25 -13.11
N SER A 88 -4.23 14.70 -14.36
CA SER A 88 -5.00 15.85 -14.87
C SER A 88 -6.50 15.61 -14.75
N ALA A 89 -7.27 16.62 -14.41
CA ALA A 89 -8.73 16.51 -14.31
C ALA A 89 -9.40 16.02 -15.61
N THR A 90 -8.81 16.35 -16.75
CA THR A 90 -9.22 15.87 -18.09
C THR A 90 -8.48 14.61 -18.53
N GLY A 91 -7.64 14.03 -17.67
CA GLY A 91 -6.81 12.88 -17.99
C GLY A 91 -7.63 11.60 -18.23
N VAL A 92 -7.07 10.73 -19.07
CA VAL A 92 -7.62 9.41 -19.37
C VAL A 92 -7.05 8.36 -18.40
N ASN A 93 -7.61 7.15 -18.41
CA ASN A 93 -7.17 6.08 -17.51
C ASN A 93 -5.67 5.76 -17.63
N ALA A 94 -5.09 5.84 -18.84
CA ALA A 94 -3.65 5.60 -19.06
C ALA A 94 -2.74 6.62 -18.35
N ASP A 95 -3.23 7.82 -18.03
CA ASP A 95 -2.44 8.84 -17.36
C ASP A 95 -2.10 8.49 -15.91
N TYR A 96 -2.89 7.58 -15.28
CA TYR A 96 -2.57 7.04 -13.95
C TYR A 96 -1.26 6.24 -13.95
N LEU A 97 -0.95 5.54 -15.02
CA LEU A 97 0.31 4.80 -15.14
C LEU A 97 1.50 5.75 -15.25
N THR A 98 1.33 6.84 -15.99
CA THR A 98 2.34 7.90 -16.09
C THR A 98 2.54 8.60 -14.76
N ALA A 99 1.46 8.99 -14.10
CA ALA A 99 1.50 9.65 -12.79
C ALA A 99 2.09 8.73 -11.70
N PHE A 100 1.78 7.43 -11.72
CA PHE A 100 2.43 6.46 -10.85
C PHE A 100 3.95 6.43 -11.02
N ASN A 101 4.43 6.36 -12.27
CA ASN A 101 5.87 6.37 -12.56
C ASN A 101 6.54 7.67 -12.08
N GLN A 102 5.84 8.80 -12.15
CA GLN A 102 6.32 10.08 -11.60
C GLN A 102 6.38 10.03 -10.07
N LEU A 103 5.38 9.45 -9.40
CA LEU A 103 5.38 9.27 -7.93
C LEU A 103 6.54 8.41 -7.43
N LEU A 104 7.07 7.48 -8.24
CA LEU A 104 8.25 6.68 -7.87
C LEU A 104 9.52 7.53 -7.75
N MET A 105 9.55 8.72 -8.34
CA MET A 105 10.71 9.63 -8.33
C MET A 105 10.72 10.58 -7.12
N ILE A 106 9.72 10.50 -6.24
CA ILE A 106 9.63 11.37 -5.07
C ILE A 106 10.71 10.99 -4.05
N PRO A 107 11.50 11.96 -3.53
CA PRO A 107 12.53 11.72 -2.52
C PRO A 107 11.95 11.20 -1.20
N GLN A 108 10.73 11.63 -0.85
CA GLN A 108 10.00 11.10 0.29
C GLN A 108 9.46 9.71 -0.08
N GLY A 109 9.82 8.71 0.72
CA GLY A 109 9.30 7.37 0.52
C GLY A 109 7.78 7.32 0.73
N TRP A 110 7.12 6.42 0.01
CA TRP A 110 5.75 6.02 0.25
C TRP A 110 5.65 4.51 -0.04
N LEU A 111 4.71 3.84 0.60
CA LEU A 111 4.47 2.42 0.37
C LEU A 111 3.11 2.17 -0.25
N TRP A 112 2.07 2.74 0.34
CA TRP A 112 0.68 2.46 -0.03
C TRP A 112 0.18 3.38 -1.13
N LEU A 113 -0.56 2.82 -2.08
CA LEU A 113 -1.27 3.54 -3.12
C LEU A 113 -2.78 3.30 -2.97
N ILE A 114 -3.56 4.36 -3.08
CA ILE A 114 -5.00 4.35 -3.42
C ILE A 114 -5.25 5.34 -4.55
N SER A 115 -6.34 5.14 -5.28
CA SER A 115 -6.67 6.02 -6.41
C SER A 115 -8.18 6.09 -6.65
N ASP A 116 -8.61 7.14 -7.35
CA ASP A 116 -9.97 7.27 -7.90
C ASP A 116 -10.19 6.51 -9.22
N LEU A 117 -9.18 5.77 -9.68
CA LEU A 117 -9.28 4.90 -10.85
C LEU A 117 -10.27 3.74 -10.58
N ARG A 118 -11.23 3.54 -11.50
CA ARG A 118 -12.24 2.46 -11.40
C ARG A 118 -12.25 1.54 -12.62
N ASP A 119 -11.50 1.84 -13.67
CA ASP A 119 -11.35 0.95 -14.82
C ASP A 119 -10.51 -0.27 -14.46
N THR A 120 -11.14 -1.43 -14.41
CA THR A 120 -10.50 -2.71 -14.04
C THR A 120 -9.27 -3.03 -14.88
N THR A 121 -9.28 -2.76 -16.17
CA THR A 121 -8.14 -3.06 -17.06
C THR A 121 -6.91 -2.24 -16.70
N THR A 122 -7.11 -0.95 -16.48
CA THR A 122 -6.03 -0.04 -16.07
C THR A 122 -5.59 -0.31 -14.62
N GLN A 123 -6.52 -0.66 -13.71
CA GLN A 123 -6.17 -1.06 -12.35
C GLN A 123 -5.28 -2.32 -12.32
N VAL A 124 -5.57 -3.33 -13.15
CA VAL A 124 -4.72 -4.54 -13.25
C VAL A 124 -3.33 -4.19 -13.80
N THR A 125 -3.25 -3.29 -14.79
CA THR A 125 -1.95 -2.81 -15.32
C THR A 125 -1.18 -2.04 -14.26
N LEU A 126 -1.85 -1.17 -13.51
CA LEU A 126 -1.26 -0.42 -12.39
C LEU A 126 -0.77 -1.36 -11.28
N ALA A 127 -1.56 -2.39 -10.96
CA ALA A 127 -1.16 -3.44 -10.02
C ALA A 127 0.14 -4.14 -10.44
N GLY A 128 0.33 -4.42 -11.74
CA GLY A 128 1.58 -4.96 -12.27
C GLY A 128 2.77 -4.02 -12.08
N LEU A 129 2.58 -2.71 -12.23
CA LEU A 129 3.63 -1.71 -11.95
C LEU A 129 3.95 -1.63 -10.46
N VAL A 130 2.94 -1.72 -9.60
CA VAL A 130 3.09 -1.76 -8.14
C VAL A 130 3.91 -2.98 -7.70
N GLU A 131 3.64 -4.15 -8.27
CA GLU A 131 4.37 -5.40 -8.01
C GLU A 131 5.86 -5.28 -8.32
N ILE A 132 6.19 -4.75 -9.50
CA ILE A 132 7.59 -4.59 -9.96
C ILE A 132 8.37 -3.60 -9.10
N ASN A 133 7.70 -2.62 -8.50
CA ASN A 133 8.32 -1.53 -7.75
C ASN A 133 8.26 -1.72 -6.23
N ASP A 134 7.94 -2.91 -5.72
CA ASP A 134 7.85 -3.20 -4.29
C ASP A 134 6.96 -2.18 -3.53
N LYS A 135 5.82 -1.75 -4.14
CA LYS A 135 4.81 -0.90 -3.51
C LYS A 135 3.59 -1.72 -3.15
N MET A 136 2.67 -1.16 -2.39
CA MET A 136 1.38 -1.79 -2.05
C MET A 136 0.25 -1.00 -2.68
N TYR A 137 -0.74 -1.69 -3.25
CA TYR A 137 -1.93 -1.07 -3.83
C TYR A 137 -3.20 -1.63 -3.18
N LEU A 138 -4.02 -0.76 -2.63
CA LEU A 138 -5.38 -1.09 -2.24
C LEU A 138 -6.33 -0.60 -3.35
N ALA A 139 -6.64 -1.49 -4.27
CA ALA A 139 -7.46 -1.22 -5.44
C ALA A 139 -8.95 -1.30 -5.09
N ALA A 140 -9.67 -0.20 -5.19
CA ALA A 140 -11.09 -0.15 -4.89
C ALA A 140 -11.95 -0.26 -6.15
N THR A 141 -13.06 -0.99 -6.07
CA THR A 141 -14.03 -1.16 -7.16
C THR A 141 -15.47 -1.12 -6.66
N ASP A 142 -16.38 -0.69 -7.53
CA ASP A 142 -17.83 -0.69 -7.37
C ASP A 142 -18.53 -1.66 -8.35
N GLU A 143 -17.77 -2.47 -9.06
CA GLU A 143 -18.29 -3.36 -10.10
C GLU A 143 -19.29 -4.39 -9.57
N ALA A 144 -20.52 -4.39 -10.07
CA ALA A 144 -21.57 -5.34 -9.71
C ALA A 144 -21.17 -6.82 -9.97
N VAL A 145 -20.27 -7.08 -10.92
CA VAL A 145 -19.77 -8.44 -11.22
C VAL A 145 -18.99 -9.05 -10.06
N ALA A 146 -18.46 -8.22 -9.15
CA ALA A 146 -17.82 -8.69 -7.92
C ALA A 146 -18.77 -9.48 -7.02
N LEU A 147 -20.07 -9.20 -7.08
CA LEU A 147 -21.13 -9.88 -6.31
C LEU A 147 -21.62 -11.19 -6.95
N THR A 148 -21.13 -11.54 -8.15
CA THR A 148 -21.54 -12.73 -8.90
C THR A 148 -20.52 -13.86 -8.70
N ALA A 149 -20.89 -14.92 -8.00
CA ALA A 149 -19.97 -15.95 -7.50
C ALA A 149 -19.11 -16.63 -8.58
N LEU A 150 -19.69 -16.89 -9.77
CA LEU A 150 -19.01 -17.63 -10.85
C LEU A 150 -18.34 -16.70 -11.89
N ASP A 151 -18.55 -15.42 -11.79
CA ASP A 151 -17.90 -14.46 -12.68
C ASP A 151 -16.45 -14.24 -12.24
N THR A 152 -15.53 -14.28 -13.19
CA THR A 152 -14.08 -14.08 -12.98
C THR A 152 -13.54 -12.85 -13.72
N THR A 153 -14.42 -12.02 -14.24
CA THR A 153 -14.03 -10.81 -14.98
C THR A 153 -13.79 -9.61 -14.09
N ASP A 154 -14.16 -9.73 -12.82
CA ASP A 154 -13.95 -8.70 -11.79
C ASP A 154 -12.47 -8.47 -11.42
N LEU A 155 -12.19 -7.33 -10.81
CA LEU A 155 -10.85 -6.89 -10.45
C LEU A 155 -10.09 -7.93 -9.59
N SER A 156 -10.71 -8.42 -8.51
CA SER A 156 -10.03 -9.33 -7.59
C SER A 156 -9.71 -10.67 -8.25
N SER A 157 -10.62 -11.19 -9.07
CA SER A 157 -10.39 -12.43 -9.82
C SER A 157 -9.22 -12.30 -10.79
N LYS A 158 -9.08 -11.16 -11.47
CA LYS A 158 -7.94 -10.88 -12.37
C LYS A 158 -6.63 -10.74 -11.61
N VAL A 159 -6.62 -10.01 -10.49
CA VAL A 159 -5.44 -9.83 -9.63
C VAL A 159 -4.98 -11.17 -9.05
N LYS A 160 -5.93 -12.04 -8.64
CA LYS A 160 -5.64 -13.43 -8.19
C LYS A 160 -5.09 -14.31 -9.30
N ALA A 161 -5.66 -14.25 -10.50
CA ALA A 161 -5.17 -15.02 -11.65
C ALA A 161 -3.72 -14.69 -12.00
N LEU A 162 -3.26 -13.46 -11.74
CA LEU A 162 -1.90 -13.00 -11.92
C LEU A 162 -1.02 -13.22 -10.67
N SER A 163 -1.61 -13.71 -9.56
CA SER A 163 -0.92 -13.94 -8.29
C SER A 163 -0.15 -12.72 -7.77
N TYR A 164 -0.70 -11.51 -7.94
CA TYR A 164 -0.04 -10.28 -7.48
C TYR A 164 0.02 -10.22 -5.95
N GLY A 165 1.25 -10.19 -5.41
CA GLY A 165 1.54 -10.23 -3.98
C GLY A 165 1.35 -8.89 -3.28
N ASN A 166 1.39 -7.79 -4.02
CA ASN A 166 1.38 -6.44 -3.46
C ASN A 166 0.07 -5.69 -3.69
N THR A 167 -0.95 -6.34 -4.25
CA THR A 167 -2.25 -5.73 -4.50
C THR A 167 -3.35 -6.43 -3.72
N ALA A 168 -4.08 -5.66 -2.91
CA ALA A 168 -5.31 -6.07 -2.24
C ALA A 168 -6.51 -5.35 -2.87
N CYS A 169 -7.68 -5.99 -2.87
CA CYS A 169 -8.88 -5.45 -3.47
C CYS A 169 -9.91 -5.05 -2.42
N TRP A 170 -10.47 -3.86 -2.59
CA TRP A 170 -11.57 -3.32 -1.79
C TRP A 170 -12.84 -3.22 -2.60
N PHE A 171 -13.98 -3.57 -2.01
CA PHE A 171 -15.30 -3.41 -2.62
C PHE A 171 -16.13 -2.38 -1.87
N ASP A 172 -16.63 -1.38 -2.60
CA ASP A 172 -17.60 -0.41 -2.10
C ASP A 172 -18.41 0.19 -3.26
N ASP A 173 -19.68 -0.07 -3.34
CA ASP A 173 -20.57 0.43 -4.39
C ASP A 173 -21.12 1.87 -4.13
N LYS A 174 -20.62 2.53 -3.09
CA LYS A 174 -20.85 3.96 -2.84
C LYS A 174 -19.73 4.86 -3.37
N LEU A 175 -18.78 4.32 -4.09
CA LEU A 175 -17.67 5.09 -4.63
C LEU A 175 -18.17 6.13 -5.64
N GLY A 176 -18.28 7.40 -5.21
CA GLY A 176 -18.65 8.50 -6.08
C GLY A 176 -20.13 8.56 -6.48
N THR A 177 -21.04 7.95 -5.72
CA THR A 177 -22.49 8.05 -5.98
C THR A 177 -23.16 9.12 -5.12
N ASP A 178 -24.17 9.79 -5.66
CA ASP A 178 -24.98 10.84 -5.01
C ASP A 178 -25.86 10.32 -3.84
N LEU A 179 -25.71 9.07 -3.44
CA LEU A 179 -26.57 8.41 -2.45
C LEU A 179 -26.18 8.69 -0.99
N ALA A 180 -25.11 9.46 -0.76
CA ALA A 180 -24.71 9.89 0.58
C ALA A 180 -24.34 11.37 0.55
N PRO A 181 -24.50 12.11 1.67
CA PRO A 181 -24.09 13.51 1.76
C PRO A 181 -22.58 13.72 1.57
N LEU A 182 -21.79 12.64 1.65
CA LEU A 182 -20.36 12.63 1.31
C LEU A 182 -20.03 11.27 0.66
N PRO A 183 -19.21 11.25 -0.39
CA PRO A 183 -18.74 10.01 -1.01
C PRO A 183 -18.03 9.12 0.01
N ASN A 184 -18.27 7.82 -0.09
CA ASN A 184 -17.74 6.82 0.82
C ASN A 184 -16.49 6.19 0.22
N TYR A 185 -15.32 6.74 0.52
CA TYR A 185 -14.04 6.17 0.09
C TYR A 185 -13.44 5.35 1.24
N SER A 186 -14.09 4.23 1.55
CA SER A 186 -13.82 3.41 2.74
C SER A 186 -12.46 2.69 2.67
N GLU A 187 -11.88 2.51 1.50
CA GLU A 187 -10.49 2.06 1.30
C GLU A 187 -9.48 3.02 1.95
N ALA A 188 -9.73 4.33 1.84
CA ALA A 188 -8.89 5.35 2.45
C ALA A 188 -8.94 5.28 3.99
N ALA A 189 -10.14 5.05 4.56
CA ALA A 189 -10.29 4.85 5.99
C ALA A 189 -9.54 3.61 6.49
N LEU A 190 -9.55 2.50 5.73
CA LEU A 190 -8.80 1.31 6.09
C LEU A 190 -7.29 1.60 6.14
N LEU A 191 -6.73 2.24 5.13
CA LEU A 191 -5.30 2.59 5.14
C LEU A 191 -4.98 3.58 6.25
N GLY A 192 -5.81 4.61 6.44
CA GLY A 192 -5.66 5.55 7.57
C GLY A 192 -5.59 4.84 8.91
N ARG A 193 -6.38 3.76 9.11
CA ARG A 193 -6.41 2.98 10.35
C ARG A 193 -5.25 2.00 10.50
N CYS A 194 -4.74 1.43 9.40
CA CYS A 194 -3.83 0.28 9.44
C CYS A 194 -2.39 0.59 9.03
N ALA A 195 -2.16 1.60 8.20
CA ALA A 195 -0.82 1.88 7.65
C ALA A 195 0.13 2.62 8.62
N ASN A 196 -0.32 2.96 9.83
CA ASN A 196 0.42 3.82 10.77
C ASN A 196 1.20 3.06 11.85
N GLY A 197 1.19 1.75 11.82
CA GLY A 197 1.97 0.91 12.72
C GLY A 197 3.29 0.47 12.09
N ILE A 198 4.11 -0.24 12.86
CA ILE A 198 5.24 -0.97 12.29
C ILE A 198 4.66 -1.96 11.27
N ALA A 199 5.18 -1.93 10.04
CA ALA A 199 4.69 -2.78 8.96
C ALA A 199 4.75 -4.26 9.38
N GLY A 200 3.64 -4.98 9.19
CA GLY A 200 3.49 -6.38 9.61
C GLY A 200 2.95 -6.60 11.02
N THR A 201 2.79 -5.56 11.86
CA THR A 201 2.25 -5.72 13.23
C THR A 201 0.74 -5.51 13.32
N VAL A 202 0.12 -4.93 12.29
CA VAL A 202 -1.31 -4.60 12.28
C VAL A 202 -2.00 -5.44 11.22
N ASN A 203 -2.95 -6.30 11.63
CA ASN A 203 -3.80 -6.98 10.68
C ASN A 203 -4.86 -6.03 10.11
N PHE A 204 -5.35 -6.31 8.91
CA PHE A 204 -6.30 -5.47 8.17
C PHE A 204 -7.76 -5.90 8.34
N ARG A 205 -8.02 -6.93 9.12
CA ARG A 205 -9.35 -7.49 9.36
C ARG A 205 -9.94 -7.01 10.68
N LEU A 206 -11.26 -6.79 10.70
CA LEU A 206 -12.06 -6.38 11.88
C LEU A 206 -11.67 -5.03 12.49
N LYS A 207 -10.99 -4.17 11.74
CA LYS A 207 -10.64 -2.82 12.20
C LYS A 207 -11.85 -1.91 12.15
N ARG A 208 -12.09 -1.17 13.21
CA ARG A 208 -13.11 -0.12 13.26
C ARG A 208 -12.72 1.00 12.29
N LEU A 209 -13.67 1.41 11.46
CA LEU A 209 -13.52 2.47 10.49
C LEU A 209 -14.42 3.65 10.88
N VAL A 210 -13.86 4.85 10.92
CA VAL A 210 -14.56 6.08 11.30
C VAL A 210 -14.92 6.86 10.03
N GLY A 211 -16.11 7.47 10.01
CA GLY A 211 -16.54 8.35 8.93
C GLY A 211 -16.99 7.65 7.65
N VAL A 212 -17.18 6.33 7.69
CA VAL A 212 -17.64 5.51 6.56
C VAL A 212 -18.91 4.75 6.90
N THR A 213 -19.63 4.34 5.86
CA THR A 213 -20.84 3.53 5.95
C THR A 213 -20.66 2.24 5.16
N VAL A 214 -21.50 1.25 5.42
CA VAL A 214 -21.47 -0.01 4.66
C VAL A 214 -22.03 0.23 3.25
N ALA A 215 -21.44 -0.42 2.26
CA ALA A 215 -21.91 -0.44 0.89
C ALA A 215 -23.34 -1.01 0.80
N PRO A 216 -24.29 -0.36 0.10
CA PRO A 216 -25.69 -0.79 0.06
C PRO A 216 -25.90 -2.21 -0.46
N SER A 217 -25.09 -2.63 -1.43
CA SER A 217 -25.19 -3.98 -1.99
C SER A 217 -24.58 -5.07 -1.11
N VAL A 218 -23.85 -4.71 -0.04
CA VAL A 218 -23.29 -5.67 0.95
C VAL A 218 -24.32 -5.90 2.06
N ASP A 219 -25.54 -6.29 1.68
CA ASP A 219 -26.72 -6.37 2.53
C ASP A 219 -27.00 -7.78 3.08
N THR A 220 -26.42 -8.82 2.48
CA THR A 220 -26.68 -10.21 2.82
C THR A 220 -25.39 -11.00 3.07
N LEU A 221 -25.50 -12.01 3.96
CA LEU A 221 -24.37 -12.91 4.24
C LEU A 221 -23.89 -13.64 2.97
N THR A 222 -24.79 -13.93 2.03
CA THR A 222 -24.43 -14.56 0.75
C THR A 222 -23.49 -13.66 -0.07
N LYS A 223 -23.82 -12.38 -0.23
CA LYS A 223 -22.97 -11.43 -0.96
C LYS A 223 -21.63 -11.20 -0.24
N MET A 224 -21.63 -11.09 1.09
CA MET A 224 -20.42 -11.00 1.89
C MET A 224 -19.52 -12.24 1.70
N THR A 225 -20.13 -13.43 1.63
CA THR A 225 -19.39 -14.68 1.39
C THR A 225 -18.81 -14.72 -0.03
N VAL A 226 -19.55 -14.29 -1.04
CA VAL A 226 -19.08 -14.19 -2.43
C VAL A 226 -17.87 -13.26 -2.51
N LEU A 227 -17.98 -12.05 -1.98
CA LEU A 227 -16.89 -11.07 -1.97
C LEU A 227 -15.64 -11.63 -1.26
N GLY A 228 -15.81 -12.21 -0.07
CA GLY A 228 -14.70 -12.80 0.69
C GLY A 228 -14.00 -13.94 -0.05
N ASN A 229 -14.75 -14.84 -0.70
CA ASN A 229 -14.21 -15.95 -1.50
C ASN A 229 -13.46 -15.45 -2.74
N LYS A 230 -13.95 -14.39 -3.37
CA LYS A 230 -13.26 -13.74 -4.50
C LYS A 230 -11.98 -13.02 -4.07
N GLY A 231 -11.84 -12.65 -2.79
CA GLY A 231 -10.66 -12.00 -2.27
C GLY A 231 -10.85 -10.51 -1.93
N TYR A 232 -12.09 -10.03 -1.95
CA TYR A 232 -12.38 -8.65 -1.56
C TYR A 232 -12.36 -8.46 -0.05
N THR A 233 -11.89 -7.29 0.36
CA THR A 233 -12.15 -6.70 1.67
C THR A 233 -13.19 -5.59 1.50
N PHE A 234 -14.05 -5.38 2.46
CA PHE A 234 -15.14 -4.42 2.43
C PHE A 234 -15.54 -3.98 3.83
N ALA A 235 -16.33 -2.91 3.94
CA ALA A 235 -16.89 -2.46 5.20
C ALA A 235 -18.16 -3.26 5.54
N ALA A 236 -18.31 -3.67 6.81
CA ALA A 236 -19.49 -4.36 7.32
C ALA A 236 -19.87 -3.84 8.72
N ASN A 237 -21.16 -3.86 9.05
CA ASN A 237 -21.64 -3.58 10.41
C ASN A 237 -21.42 -4.80 11.29
N ILE A 238 -20.57 -4.65 12.28
CA ILE A 238 -20.28 -5.69 13.28
C ILE A 238 -20.35 -5.03 14.66
N GLU A 239 -21.21 -5.54 15.54
CA GLU A 239 -21.37 -5.05 16.90
C GLU A 239 -21.53 -3.51 16.98
N GLN A 240 -22.50 -2.97 16.24
CA GLN A 240 -22.85 -1.54 16.19
C GLN A 240 -21.73 -0.61 15.70
N SER A 241 -20.72 -1.14 15.05
CA SER A 241 -19.63 -0.37 14.44
C SER A 241 -19.33 -0.84 13.02
N VAL A 242 -18.93 0.09 12.16
CA VAL A 242 -18.44 -0.25 10.83
C VAL A 242 -17.02 -0.75 10.96
N ARG A 243 -16.75 -1.96 10.45
CA ARG A 243 -15.45 -2.61 10.50
C ARG A 243 -15.05 -3.15 9.14
N SER A 244 -13.74 -3.25 8.90
CA SER A 244 -13.22 -4.00 7.76
C SER A 244 -13.54 -5.49 7.91
N TYR A 245 -14.05 -6.10 6.85
CA TYR A 245 -14.41 -7.52 6.81
C TYR A 245 -14.04 -8.13 5.44
N GLY A 246 -14.05 -9.45 5.33
CA GLY A 246 -13.76 -10.15 4.09
C GLY A 246 -12.36 -10.78 4.09
N SER A 247 -11.71 -10.75 2.93
CA SER A 247 -10.48 -11.51 2.69
C SER A 247 -9.27 -10.96 3.47
N SER A 248 -9.03 -9.66 3.40
CA SER A 248 -7.79 -8.99 3.92
C SER A 248 -6.50 -9.65 3.42
N LYS A 249 -6.55 -10.16 2.19
CA LYS A 249 -5.45 -10.84 1.50
C LYS A 249 -5.11 -10.12 0.19
N THR A 250 -3.90 -10.34 -0.26
CA THR A 250 -3.45 -9.89 -1.59
C THR A 250 -3.85 -10.89 -2.68
N GLY A 251 -3.59 -10.56 -3.94
CA GLY A 251 -3.88 -11.44 -5.07
C GLY A 251 -3.13 -12.78 -5.04
N SER A 252 -1.99 -12.84 -4.39
CA SER A 252 -1.26 -14.12 -4.18
C SER A 252 -1.94 -15.04 -3.15
N GLY A 253 -2.93 -14.54 -2.41
CA GLY A 253 -3.61 -15.29 -1.35
C GLY A 253 -2.95 -15.15 0.03
N GLU A 254 -1.87 -14.39 0.14
CA GLU A 254 -1.20 -14.11 1.41
C GLU A 254 -1.93 -12.99 2.17
N TRP A 255 -1.82 -13.00 3.49
CA TRP A 255 -2.35 -11.93 4.33
C TRP A 255 -1.57 -10.64 4.13
N ILE A 256 -2.26 -9.49 4.11
CA ILE A 256 -1.63 -8.17 3.92
C ILE A 256 -0.53 -7.91 4.97
N ASP A 257 -0.77 -8.25 6.23
CA ASP A 257 0.20 -8.10 7.32
C ASP A 257 1.44 -8.98 7.14
N VAL A 258 1.29 -10.20 6.61
CA VAL A 258 2.41 -11.09 6.26
C VAL A 258 3.25 -10.50 5.14
N VAL A 259 2.63 -9.97 4.08
CA VAL A 259 3.34 -9.29 2.99
C VAL A 259 4.11 -8.09 3.50
N LEU A 260 3.50 -7.27 4.36
CA LEU A 260 4.16 -6.13 5.01
C LEU A 260 5.31 -6.55 5.92
N ALA A 261 5.17 -7.65 6.65
CA ALA A 261 6.22 -8.23 7.47
C ALA A 261 7.45 -8.61 6.64
N VAL A 262 7.24 -9.25 5.50
CA VAL A 262 8.31 -9.60 4.56
C VAL A 262 8.97 -8.34 3.98
N MET A 263 8.18 -7.32 3.61
CA MET A 263 8.73 -6.04 3.14
C MET A 263 9.56 -5.35 4.22
N TRP A 264 9.08 -5.34 5.47
CA TRP A 264 9.80 -4.78 6.61
C TRP A 264 11.15 -5.47 6.81
N LEU A 265 11.18 -6.80 6.81
CA LEU A 265 12.41 -7.58 6.92
C LEU A 265 13.38 -7.27 5.77
N LYS A 266 12.88 -7.27 4.52
CA LYS A 266 13.68 -6.99 3.33
C LYS A 266 14.37 -5.61 3.39
N VAL A 267 13.63 -4.58 3.81
CA VAL A 267 14.14 -3.21 3.92
C VAL A 267 15.17 -3.11 5.06
N ASN A 268 14.83 -3.58 6.25
CA ASN A 268 15.69 -3.43 7.42
C ASN A 268 16.98 -4.26 7.31
N ILE A 269 16.92 -5.47 6.77
CA ILE A 269 18.13 -6.28 6.50
C ILE A 269 19.03 -5.55 5.51
N ARG A 270 18.46 -5.06 4.40
CA ARG A 270 19.22 -4.35 3.35
C ARG A 270 19.91 -3.09 3.92
N GLU A 271 19.18 -2.27 4.67
CA GLU A 271 19.72 -1.04 5.26
C GLU A 271 20.82 -1.34 6.28
N ARG A 272 20.61 -2.36 7.14
CA ARG A 272 21.58 -2.73 8.18
C ARG A 272 22.89 -3.23 7.56
N VAL A 273 22.78 -4.18 6.64
CA VAL A 273 23.94 -4.75 5.92
C VAL A 273 24.66 -3.67 5.10
N PHE A 274 23.91 -2.81 4.40
CA PHE A 274 24.49 -1.68 3.68
C PHE A 274 25.23 -0.73 4.62
N GLY A 275 24.67 -0.42 5.78
CA GLY A 275 25.32 0.42 6.80
C GLY A 275 26.66 -0.16 7.26
N THR A 276 26.73 -1.45 7.52
CA THR A 276 27.98 -2.14 7.90
C THR A 276 29.02 -2.07 6.79
N ILE A 277 28.61 -2.32 5.54
CA ILE A 277 29.52 -2.25 4.38
C ILE A 277 30.02 -0.82 4.17
N ALA A 278 29.12 0.18 4.22
CA ALA A 278 29.45 1.57 3.92
C ALA A 278 30.33 2.24 5.01
N ASN A 279 30.19 1.82 6.26
CA ASN A 279 30.94 2.38 7.40
C ASN A 279 32.25 1.64 7.68
N SER A 280 32.51 0.52 7.00
CA SER A 280 33.77 -0.22 7.13
C SER A 280 34.79 0.29 6.10
N GLU A 281 36.00 0.62 6.52
CA GLU A 281 37.09 0.95 5.58
C GLU A 281 37.42 -0.25 4.67
N LYS A 282 37.30 -1.47 5.21
CA LYS A 282 37.49 -2.72 4.51
C LYS A 282 36.73 -3.83 5.25
N LEU A 283 35.78 -4.46 4.58
CA LEU A 283 35.15 -5.69 5.08
C LEU A 283 36.00 -6.87 4.58
N PRO A 284 36.60 -7.69 5.49
CA PRO A 284 37.40 -8.84 5.06
C PRO A 284 36.54 -9.87 4.33
N TYR A 285 37.11 -10.49 3.27
CA TYR A 285 36.44 -11.61 2.57
C TYR A 285 36.62 -12.95 3.30
N GLU A 286 36.83 -12.90 4.60
CA GLU A 286 37.07 -14.05 5.47
C GLU A 286 35.91 -14.23 6.44
N THR A 287 36.02 -15.20 7.35
CA THR A 287 35.03 -15.56 8.35
C THR A 287 34.56 -14.34 9.16
N GLU A 288 35.43 -13.39 9.43
CA GLU A 288 35.12 -12.18 10.22
C GLU A 288 34.11 -11.27 9.47
N GLY A 289 34.30 -11.05 8.18
CA GLY A 289 33.37 -10.22 7.39
C GLY A 289 32.02 -10.91 7.21
N ALA A 290 32.00 -12.23 6.99
CA ALA A 290 30.78 -13.01 6.95
C ALA A 290 30.03 -12.98 8.29
N ALA A 291 30.75 -13.09 9.41
CA ALA A 291 30.18 -13.01 10.75
C ALA A 291 29.57 -11.62 11.05
N ALA A 292 30.17 -10.54 10.56
CA ALA A 292 29.61 -9.19 10.70
C ALA A 292 28.26 -9.07 10.00
N ILE A 293 28.15 -9.53 8.73
CA ILE A 293 26.89 -9.53 7.98
C ILE A 293 25.83 -10.44 8.65
N GLU A 294 26.24 -11.62 9.13
CA GLU A 294 25.37 -12.53 9.84
C GLU A 294 24.83 -11.90 11.13
N ALA A 295 25.66 -11.19 11.88
CA ALA A 295 25.24 -10.47 13.08
C ALA A 295 24.19 -9.40 12.78
N ASP A 296 24.32 -8.67 11.68
CA ASP A 296 23.35 -7.69 11.22
C ASP A 296 22.00 -8.33 10.92
N VAL A 297 22.00 -9.42 10.15
CA VAL A 297 20.76 -10.15 9.82
C VAL A 297 20.10 -10.70 11.08
N ARG A 298 20.86 -11.32 11.99
CA ARG A 298 20.36 -11.82 13.28
C ARG A 298 19.78 -10.72 14.15
N SER A 299 20.41 -9.53 14.15
CA SER A 299 19.91 -8.36 14.87
C SER A 299 18.54 -7.91 14.36
N VAL A 300 18.34 -7.87 13.02
CA VAL A 300 17.03 -7.52 12.42
C VAL A 300 15.99 -8.58 12.74
N ILE A 301 16.34 -9.86 12.71
CA ILE A 301 15.42 -10.95 13.08
C ILE A 301 15.00 -10.83 14.54
N ALA A 302 15.93 -10.55 15.45
CA ALA A 302 15.63 -10.34 16.87
C ALA A 302 14.71 -9.13 17.10
N GLU A 303 14.91 -8.05 16.35
CA GLU A 303 14.02 -6.88 16.36
C GLU A 303 12.61 -7.26 15.85
N ALA A 304 12.52 -8.04 14.77
CA ALA A 304 11.27 -8.55 14.23
C ALA A 304 10.51 -9.46 15.22
N GLN A 305 11.24 -10.27 15.98
CA GLN A 305 10.66 -11.07 17.08
C GLN A 305 10.11 -10.18 18.19
N GLY A 306 10.84 -9.12 18.56
CA GLY A 306 10.36 -8.13 19.54
C GLY A 306 9.07 -7.42 19.13
N TYR A 307 8.84 -7.27 17.83
CA TYR A 307 7.60 -6.71 17.27
C TYR A 307 6.52 -7.77 16.96
N ASN A 308 6.74 -9.04 17.28
CA ASN A 308 5.88 -10.17 16.90
C ASN A 308 5.64 -10.31 15.38
N ILE A 309 6.57 -9.84 14.56
CA ILE A 309 6.56 -10.02 13.10
C ILE A 309 7.00 -11.45 12.75
N VAL A 310 7.97 -11.99 13.49
CA VAL A 310 8.49 -13.34 13.34
C VAL A 310 8.32 -14.07 14.67
N ALA A 311 7.85 -15.31 14.62
CA ALA A 311 7.72 -16.13 15.82
C ALA A 311 9.10 -16.54 16.38
N ASP A 312 9.19 -16.73 17.69
CA ASP A 312 10.36 -17.34 18.30
C ASP A 312 10.58 -18.73 17.74
N HIS A 313 11.76 -18.96 17.19
CA HIS A 313 12.14 -20.28 16.74
C HIS A 313 12.63 -21.08 17.95
N THR A 314 11.76 -21.91 18.52
CA THR A 314 12.23 -23.05 19.33
C THR A 314 12.77 -24.10 18.36
N PRO A 315 14.05 -24.49 18.44
CA PRO A 315 14.57 -25.59 17.64
C PRO A 315 13.70 -26.82 17.88
N ILE A 316 13.19 -27.41 16.80
CA ILE A 316 12.54 -28.72 16.89
C ILE A 316 13.62 -29.69 17.34
N SER A 317 13.53 -30.14 18.59
CA SER A 317 14.40 -31.14 19.18
C SER A 317 14.21 -32.49 18.52
#